data_6dc7b99f539c5bbafbba4cc51853afcf
#
_entry.id   6dc7b99f539c5bbafbba4cc51853afcf
#
_cell.length_a   1.000
_cell.length_b   1.000
_cell.length_c   1.000
_cell.angle_alpha   90.00
_cell.angle_beta   90.00
_cell.angle_gamma   90.00
#
_symmetry.space_group_name_H-M   'P 1'
#
loop_
_entity.id
_entity.type
_entity.pdbx_description
1 polymer ?
#
loop_
_entity_poly.entity_id
_entity_poly.type
_entity_poly.pdbx_seq_one_letter_code
_entity_poly.pdbx_strand_id
1 'polypeptide(L)'
;MSTSASVFQMDTFGKLMGIRVHMDGNLEQLGVTLYHHYDHITMRKVIEKGDCSGITEDPDDIAFYGKPAQLTELQQGLNYVQFPDGTWWSDTAYERVLKPYLHVIQGTQFEPLRMALIRNGYIHGDNHHVISVPYAVTDHLSLYGEVYQEPNKHPFVYMVAKRNKSSNIEDQPINAVVICAVDKANDKFLITREFRYAVNKTIFETPAGLIDPGESIEVAALRELAEETGYTKATVTKVLPPSYSSVGMTNERASVVFVDVDTSEQQEQELGDTERIETQWVSRAEAQLILQSENIAGRTQLLLLQWLAEGVS
;
A
#
# COMPACT_ATOMS: atom_id res chain seq x y z
N MET A 1 10.77 40.38 2.47
CA MET A 1 11.30 40.46 1.10
C MET A 1 10.36 39.61 0.25
N SER A 2 9.81 40.18 -0.81
CA SER A 2 8.95 39.45 -1.76
C SER A 2 9.79 38.38 -2.47
N THR A 3 9.41 37.13 -2.31
CA THR A 3 10.06 35.98 -2.95
C THR A 3 9.27 35.64 -4.20
N SER A 4 9.91 35.65 -5.36
CA SER A 4 9.29 35.20 -6.61
C SER A 4 9.55 33.70 -6.80
N ALA A 5 8.60 33.01 -7.41
CA ALA A 5 8.73 31.62 -7.82
C ALA A 5 8.16 31.40 -9.22
N SER A 6 8.43 30.24 -9.77
CA SER A 6 7.80 29.78 -11.01
C SER A 6 7.03 28.50 -10.76
N VAL A 7 5.84 28.40 -11.33
CA VAL A 7 4.95 27.26 -11.19
C VAL A 7 4.70 26.64 -12.55
N PHE A 8 4.93 25.34 -12.65
CA PHE A 8 4.85 24.59 -13.90
C PHE A 8 3.89 23.41 -13.79
N GLN A 9 3.32 23.05 -14.92
CA GLN A 9 2.80 21.70 -15.16
C GLN A 9 3.66 21.00 -16.19
N MET A 10 3.84 19.71 -16.00
CA MET A 10 4.49 18.82 -16.95
C MET A 10 3.40 18.01 -17.67
N ASP A 11 3.50 17.89 -18.99
CA ASP A 11 2.66 16.98 -19.75
C ASP A 11 3.25 15.54 -19.75
N THR A 12 2.50 14.59 -20.30
CA THR A 12 2.90 13.17 -20.39
C THR A 12 4.15 12.95 -21.27
N PHE A 13 4.57 13.92 -22.03
CA PHE A 13 5.78 13.91 -22.87
C PHE A 13 6.97 14.61 -22.19
N GLY A 14 6.82 15.07 -20.93
CA GLY A 14 7.85 15.76 -20.19
C GLY A 14 8.02 17.24 -20.53
N LYS A 15 7.10 17.84 -21.32
CA LYS A 15 7.14 19.25 -21.67
C LYS A 15 6.57 20.10 -20.54
N LEU A 16 7.30 21.16 -20.17
CA LEU A 16 6.89 22.13 -19.17
C LEU A 16 6.06 23.27 -19.77
N MET A 17 5.07 23.72 -19.02
CA MET A 17 4.31 24.93 -19.27
C MET A 17 4.07 25.62 -17.93
N GLY A 18 4.48 26.86 -17.79
CA GLY A 18 4.45 27.52 -16.49
C GLY A 18 4.28 29.03 -16.55
N ILE A 19 4.16 29.62 -15.37
CA ILE A 19 3.97 31.03 -15.09
C ILE A 19 4.91 31.53 -14.00
N ARG A 20 5.10 32.84 -13.90
CA ARG A 20 5.76 33.51 -12.77
C ARG A 20 4.74 33.93 -11.72
N VAL A 21 5.11 33.69 -10.47
CA VAL A 21 4.43 34.22 -9.29
C VAL A 21 5.35 35.25 -8.64
N HIS A 22 4.92 36.50 -8.59
CA HIS A 22 5.81 37.61 -8.24
C HIS A 22 5.92 37.89 -6.75
N MET A 23 4.97 37.45 -5.94
CA MET A 23 4.97 37.59 -4.48
C MET A 23 4.65 36.26 -3.80
N ASP A 24 5.16 36.13 -2.58
CA ASP A 24 4.86 34.97 -1.68
C ASP A 24 5.22 33.59 -2.27
N GLY A 25 6.20 33.56 -3.17
CA GLY A 25 6.65 32.34 -3.86
C GLY A 25 7.42 31.36 -2.96
N ASN A 26 7.46 31.57 -1.63
CA ASN A 26 8.17 30.71 -0.69
C ASN A 26 7.41 29.40 -0.40
N LEU A 27 8.12 28.47 0.23
CA LEU A 27 7.57 27.14 0.55
C LEU A 27 6.40 27.23 1.55
N GLU A 28 6.47 28.15 2.53
CA GLU A 28 5.48 28.31 3.60
C GLU A 28 4.11 28.77 3.08
N GLN A 29 4.09 29.67 2.12
CA GLN A 29 2.86 30.23 1.55
C GLN A 29 2.48 29.52 0.25
N LEU A 30 3.23 29.74 -0.82
CA LEU A 30 2.91 29.17 -2.13
C LEU A 30 2.95 27.65 -2.13
N GLY A 31 3.98 27.04 -1.52
CA GLY A 31 4.10 25.58 -1.48
C GLY A 31 2.93 24.92 -0.77
N VAL A 32 2.52 25.45 0.39
CA VAL A 32 1.35 24.97 1.14
C VAL A 32 0.06 25.13 0.33
N THR A 33 -0.14 26.29 -0.26
CA THR A 33 -1.31 26.60 -1.11
C THR A 33 -1.42 25.65 -2.29
N LEU A 34 -0.33 25.46 -3.05
CA LEU A 34 -0.30 24.53 -4.19
C LEU A 34 -0.62 23.10 -3.76
N TYR A 35 -0.03 22.67 -2.66
CA TYR A 35 -0.22 21.31 -2.18
C TYR A 35 -1.67 21.00 -1.76
N HIS A 36 -2.36 21.92 -1.09
CA HIS A 36 -3.69 21.68 -0.54
C HIS A 36 -4.84 22.05 -1.47
N HIS A 37 -4.66 23.03 -2.36
CA HIS A 37 -5.78 23.66 -3.07
C HIS A 37 -5.74 23.51 -4.60
N TYR A 38 -4.61 23.01 -5.17
CA TYR A 38 -4.47 22.96 -6.62
C TYR A 38 -4.26 21.55 -7.18
N ASP A 39 -5.34 21.02 -7.74
CA ASP A 39 -5.29 19.83 -8.59
C ASP A 39 -4.81 20.17 -10.02
N HIS A 40 -4.66 19.16 -10.87
CA HIS A 40 -4.17 19.33 -12.23
C HIS A 40 -5.08 20.22 -13.09
N ILE A 41 -6.39 20.13 -12.92
CA ILE A 41 -7.37 20.87 -13.71
C ILE A 41 -7.38 22.34 -13.30
N THR A 42 -7.40 22.61 -12.01
CA THR A 42 -7.41 23.97 -11.44
C THR A 42 -6.13 24.71 -11.78
N MET A 43 -4.97 24.05 -11.60
CA MET A 43 -3.68 24.68 -11.93
C MET A 43 -3.54 24.97 -13.43
N ARG A 44 -4.07 24.11 -14.30
CA ARG A 44 -4.09 24.36 -15.74
C ARG A 44 -4.77 25.66 -16.10
N LYS A 45 -5.94 25.93 -15.51
CA LYS A 45 -6.70 27.18 -15.73
C LYS A 45 -5.92 28.41 -15.29
N VAL A 46 -5.15 28.32 -14.20
CA VAL A 46 -4.30 29.41 -13.71
C VAL A 46 -3.14 29.67 -14.69
N ILE A 47 -2.45 28.63 -15.14
CA ILE A 47 -1.35 28.76 -16.11
C ILE A 47 -1.82 29.37 -17.44
N GLU A 48 -2.99 29.02 -17.90
CA GLU A 48 -3.58 29.57 -19.11
C GLU A 48 -3.90 31.07 -19.01
N LYS A 49 -4.17 31.58 -17.81
CA LYS A 49 -4.38 33.03 -17.56
C LYS A 49 -3.07 33.82 -17.51
N GLY A 50 -1.92 33.22 -17.21
CA GLY A 50 -0.58 33.79 -17.24
C GLY A 50 0.00 34.22 -15.90
N ASP A 51 1.06 35.05 -15.95
CA ASP A 51 1.77 35.52 -14.77
C ASP A 51 0.84 36.23 -13.77
N CYS A 52 1.07 36.00 -12.47
CA CYS A 52 0.23 36.55 -11.40
C CYS A 52 1.04 37.16 -10.25
N SER A 53 0.37 37.95 -9.41
CA SER A 53 0.98 38.52 -8.20
C SER A 53 1.28 37.45 -7.15
N GLY A 54 0.32 36.56 -6.87
CA GLY A 54 0.39 35.48 -5.95
C GLY A 54 -0.69 34.44 -6.29
N ILE A 55 -0.56 33.23 -5.82
CA ILE A 55 -1.57 32.18 -5.92
C ILE A 55 -2.25 32.08 -4.56
N THR A 56 -3.57 32.26 -4.53
CA THR A 56 -4.40 32.17 -3.34
C THR A 56 -5.08 30.81 -3.25
N GLU A 57 -5.76 30.52 -2.16
CA GLU A 57 -6.54 29.29 -1.98
C GLU A 57 -7.70 29.19 -2.99
N ASP A 58 -8.29 30.34 -3.37
CA ASP A 58 -9.33 30.42 -4.38
C ASP A 58 -8.74 30.89 -5.74
N PRO A 59 -8.79 30.06 -6.79
CA PRO A 59 -8.27 30.40 -8.12
C PRO A 59 -8.92 31.63 -8.76
N ASP A 60 -10.12 32.01 -8.32
CA ASP A 60 -10.87 33.15 -8.87
C ASP A 60 -10.42 34.48 -8.25
N ASP A 61 -9.73 34.46 -7.10
CA ASP A 61 -9.18 35.63 -6.41
C ASP A 61 -7.76 36.02 -6.87
N ILE A 62 -7.20 35.35 -7.89
CA ILE A 62 -5.85 35.57 -8.37
C ILE A 62 -5.80 36.82 -9.27
N ALA A 63 -4.93 37.74 -8.95
CA ALA A 63 -4.65 38.91 -9.79
C ALA A 63 -3.59 38.58 -10.86
N PHE A 64 -3.98 38.59 -12.13
CA PHE A 64 -3.11 38.30 -13.26
C PHE A 64 -2.54 39.58 -13.89
N TYR A 65 -1.30 39.50 -14.40
CA TYR A 65 -0.60 40.60 -15.07
C TYR A 65 -0.44 40.34 -16.57
N GLY A 66 -1.10 41.10 -17.39
CA GLY A 66 -0.82 41.20 -18.83
C GLY A 66 -1.10 39.93 -19.65
N LYS A 67 -0.40 39.81 -20.77
CA LYS A 67 -0.51 38.61 -21.63
C LYS A 67 0.21 37.43 -21.00
N PRO A 68 -0.33 36.21 -21.15
CA PRO A 68 0.31 35.00 -20.64
C PRO A 68 1.73 34.84 -21.18
N ALA A 69 2.75 35.03 -20.34
CA ALA A 69 4.10 34.56 -20.67
C ALA A 69 4.18 33.13 -20.26
N GLN A 70 4.01 32.22 -21.21
CA GLN A 70 4.15 30.78 -20.93
C GLN A 70 5.63 30.45 -20.83
N LEU A 71 6.08 30.08 -19.62
CA LEU A 71 7.42 29.58 -19.41
C LEU A 71 7.47 28.11 -19.87
N THR A 72 8.50 27.78 -20.63
CA THR A 72 8.77 26.41 -21.09
C THR A 72 10.04 25.81 -20.49
N GLU A 73 10.76 26.59 -19.71
CA GLU A 73 12.02 26.24 -19.06
C GLU A 73 12.05 26.75 -17.62
N LEU A 74 12.73 25.99 -16.73
CA LEU A 74 12.94 26.35 -15.33
C LEU A 74 13.62 27.72 -15.22
N GLN A 75 13.23 28.49 -14.23
CA GLN A 75 13.74 29.84 -13.98
C GLN A 75 14.74 29.83 -12.82
N GLN A 76 15.51 30.93 -12.69
CA GLN A 76 16.30 31.19 -11.49
C GLN A 76 15.35 31.43 -10.30
N GLY A 77 15.64 30.84 -9.16
CA GLY A 77 14.81 30.88 -7.95
C GLY A 77 14.04 29.59 -7.73
N LEU A 78 13.03 29.64 -6.89
CA LEU A 78 12.26 28.47 -6.50
C LEU A 78 11.27 28.07 -7.61
N ASN A 79 11.30 26.80 -8.00
CA ASN A 79 10.40 26.23 -8.99
C ASN A 79 9.52 25.15 -8.35
N TYR A 80 8.24 25.16 -8.69
CA TYR A 80 7.27 24.12 -8.36
C TYR A 80 6.79 23.47 -9.65
N VAL A 81 6.75 22.15 -9.69
CA VAL A 81 6.30 21.40 -10.87
C VAL A 81 5.22 20.42 -10.46
N GLN A 82 4.06 20.48 -11.13
CA GLN A 82 3.04 19.47 -11.02
C GLN A 82 3.22 18.43 -12.14
N PHE A 83 3.34 17.16 -11.74
CA PHE A 83 3.49 16.04 -12.66
C PHE A 83 2.13 15.61 -13.25
N PRO A 84 2.12 14.81 -14.34
CA PRO A 84 0.86 14.33 -14.95
C PRO A 84 -0.03 13.50 -14.03
N ASP A 85 0.53 12.87 -12.98
CA ASP A 85 -0.21 12.13 -11.94
C ASP A 85 -0.83 13.03 -10.87
N GLY A 86 -0.67 14.37 -11.00
CA GLY A 86 -1.17 15.35 -10.06
C GLY A 86 -0.24 15.66 -8.89
N THR A 87 0.86 14.93 -8.72
CA THR A 87 1.80 15.16 -7.61
C THR A 87 2.60 16.46 -7.80
N TRP A 88 2.84 17.16 -6.68
CA TRP A 88 3.64 18.38 -6.65
C TRP A 88 5.08 18.11 -6.22
N TRP A 89 6.02 18.75 -6.90
CA TRP A 89 7.45 18.65 -6.67
C TRP A 89 8.07 20.06 -6.59
N SER A 90 9.13 20.21 -5.80
CA SER A 90 9.87 21.47 -5.66
C SER A 90 11.37 21.24 -5.78
N ASP A 91 12.10 22.28 -6.24
CA ASP A 91 13.56 22.23 -6.38
C ASP A 91 14.33 22.55 -5.08
N THR A 92 13.71 22.31 -3.95
CA THR A 92 14.33 22.36 -2.62
C THR A 92 14.97 21.04 -2.21
N ALA A 93 15.47 20.26 -3.17
CA ALA A 93 15.91 18.89 -3.01
C ALA A 93 16.94 18.68 -1.89
N TYR A 94 16.72 17.61 -1.11
CA TYR A 94 17.62 17.17 -0.05
C TYR A 94 18.50 16.01 -0.54
N GLU A 95 19.78 16.30 -0.86
CA GLU A 95 20.66 15.42 -1.63
C GLU A 95 21.07 14.09 -0.96
N ARG A 96 21.13 14.00 0.38
CA ARG A 96 21.90 12.93 1.03
C ARG A 96 21.23 11.55 1.08
N VAL A 97 19.93 11.45 1.18
CA VAL A 97 19.23 10.18 1.44
C VAL A 97 18.32 9.76 0.28
N LEU A 98 17.88 10.71 -0.54
CA LEU A 98 16.81 10.50 -1.50
C LEU A 98 17.25 10.52 -2.96
N LYS A 99 18.54 10.60 -3.25
CA LYS A 99 19.05 10.67 -4.62
C LYS A 99 18.40 9.70 -5.62
N PRO A 100 18.03 8.46 -5.24
CA PRO A 100 17.32 7.54 -6.11
C PRO A 100 15.84 7.93 -6.37
N TYR A 101 15.27 8.80 -5.54
CA TYR A 101 13.85 9.19 -5.58
C TYR A 101 13.63 10.63 -6.03
N LEU A 102 14.71 11.32 -6.40
CA LEU A 102 14.64 12.67 -6.93
C LEU A 102 14.38 12.64 -8.43
N HIS A 103 13.50 13.50 -8.89
CA HIS A 103 13.38 13.76 -10.30
C HIS A 103 14.37 14.84 -10.75
N VAL A 104 15.00 14.62 -11.89
CA VAL A 104 15.87 15.60 -12.52
C VAL A 104 15.15 16.17 -13.74
N ILE A 105 14.85 17.47 -13.70
CA ILE A 105 14.21 18.21 -14.77
C ILE A 105 15.19 19.30 -15.21
N GLN A 106 15.57 19.30 -16.48
CA GLN A 106 16.50 20.30 -17.05
C GLN A 106 17.78 20.49 -16.19
N GLY A 107 18.30 19.41 -15.60
CA GLY A 107 19.50 19.45 -14.76
C GLY A 107 19.28 19.86 -13.30
N THR A 108 18.08 20.27 -12.92
CA THR A 108 17.71 20.62 -11.54
C THR A 108 17.06 19.42 -10.84
N GLN A 109 17.43 19.21 -9.58
CA GLN A 109 16.88 18.12 -8.75
C GLN A 109 15.60 18.58 -8.06
N PHE A 110 14.56 17.75 -8.14
CA PHE A 110 13.27 17.98 -7.51
C PHE A 110 12.93 16.90 -6.49
N GLU A 111 12.41 17.31 -5.35
CA GLU A 111 11.84 16.44 -4.32
C GLU A 111 10.31 16.58 -4.26
N PRO A 112 9.57 15.57 -3.77
CA PRO A 112 8.14 15.72 -3.51
C PRO A 112 7.88 16.92 -2.61
N LEU A 113 6.99 17.84 -3.04
CA LEU A 113 6.68 19.07 -2.30
C LEU A 113 6.21 18.74 -0.86
N ARG A 114 5.40 17.69 -0.69
CA ARG A 114 4.97 17.21 0.63
C ARG A 114 6.14 16.99 1.58
N MET A 115 7.25 16.41 1.10
CA MET A 115 8.43 16.16 1.93
C MET A 115 9.08 17.45 2.40
N ALA A 116 9.24 18.42 1.49
CA ALA A 116 9.77 19.73 1.84
C ALA A 116 8.88 20.44 2.89
N LEU A 117 7.57 20.36 2.73
CA LEU A 117 6.60 20.97 3.66
C LEU A 117 6.64 20.35 5.04
N ILE A 118 6.66 19.00 5.16
CA ILE A 118 6.78 18.30 6.45
C ILE A 118 8.12 18.64 7.12
N ARG A 119 9.23 18.57 6.39
CA ARG A 119 10.57 18.84 6.92
C ARG A 119 10.68 20.23 7.55
N ASN A 120 10.04 21.23 6.96
CA ASN A 120 10.04 22.60 7.44
C ASN A 120 8.92 22.92 8.44
N GLY A 121 8.09 21.91 8.80
CA GLY A 121 7.03 22.07 9.80
C GLY A 121 5.80 22.83 9.33
N TYR A 122 5.57 22.94 8.02
CA TYR A 122 4.40 23.63 7.45
C TYR A 122 3.17 22.71 7.31
N ILE A 123 3.38 21.40 7.31
CA ILE A 123 2.31 20.40 7.38
C ILE A 123 2.51 19.59 8.66
N HIS A 124 1.43 19.46 9.44
CA HIS A 124 1.38 18.68 10.67
C HIS A 124 0.37 17.54 10.51
N GLY A 125 0.62 16.42 11.16
CA GLY A 125 -0.26 15.25 11.18
C GLY A 125 0.49 13.97 11.53
N ASP A 126 -0.25 12.92 11.84
CA ASP A 126 0.32 11.62 12.23
C ASP A 126 0.87 10.82 11.03
N ASN A 127 0.45 11.17 9.82
CA ASN A 127 0.91 10.53 8.60
C ASN A 127 2.03 11.33 7.93
N HIS A 128 3.26 10.91 8.18
CA HIS A 128 4.46 11.51 7.58
C HIS A 128 4.90 10.82 6.27
N HIS A 129 4.05 9.97 5.69
CA HIS A 129 4.30 9.35 4.40
C HIS A 129 4.31 10.42 3.29
N VAL A 130 5.28 10.33 2.38
CA VAL A 130 5.50 11.29 1.30
C VAL A 130 5.10 10.71 -0.05
N ILE A 131 5.66 9.55 -0.40
CA ILE A 131 5.48 8.90 -1.70
C ILE A 131 5.80 7.40 -1.61
N SER A 132 5.13 6.60 -2.43
CA SER A 132 5.46 5.19 -2.66
C SER A 132 6.25 5.05 -3.96
N VAL A 133 7.42 4.45 -3.89
CA VAL A 133 8.30 4.23 -5.04
C VAL A 133 8.33 2.73 -5.37
N PRO A 134 7.88 2.31 -6.55
CA PRO A 134 7.93 0.91 -6.94
C PRO A 134 9.37 0.47 -7.25
N TYR A 135 9.83 -0.62 -6.64
CA TYR A 135 11.10 -1.28 -6.95
C TYR A 135 10.91 -2.48 -7.88
N ALA A 136 9.86 -3.25 -7.60
CA ALA A 136 9.45 -4.37 -8.44
C ALA A 136 7.93 -4.51 -8.37
N VAL A 137 7.30 -4.67 -9.52
CA VAL A 137 5.84 -4.87 -9.62
C VAL A 137 5.61 -6.13 -10.43
N THR A 138 4.95 -7.11 -9.80
CA THR A 138 4.55 -8.36 -10.44
C THR A 138 3.04 -8.56 -10.28
N ASP A 139 2.50 -9.63 -10.86
CA ASP A 139 1.07 -9.92 -10.73
C ASP A 139 0.68 -10.38 -9.32
N HIS A 140 1.60 -10.96 -8.56
CA HIS A 140 1.31 -11.55 -7.26
C HIS A 140 1.86 -10.77 -6.07
N LEU A 141 3.01 -10.09 -6.25
CA LEU A 141 3.69 -9.37 -5.18
C LEU A 141 4.46 -8.18 -5.75
N SER A 142 4.32 -7.04 -5.11
CA SER A 142 5.07 -5.84 -5.46
C SER A 142 5.93 -5.39 -4.28
N LEU A 143 7.13 -4.89 -4.57
CA LEU A 143 8.02 -4.31 -3.57
C LEU A 143 8.06 -2.79 -3.75
N TYR A 144 7.73 -2.08 -2.70
CA TYR A 144 7.74 -0.62 -2.66
C TYR A 144 8.71 -0.09 -1.61
N GLY A 145 9.32 1.06 -1.90
CA GLY A 145 9.96 1.93 -0.91
C GLY A 145 8.99 3.03 -0.52
N GLU A 146 8.48 2.96 0.70
CA GLU A 146 7.63 4.00 1.28
C GLU A 146 8.53 5.08 1.88
N VAL A 147 8.51 6.27 1.32
CA VAL A 147 9.32 7.40 1.76
C VAL A 147 8.57 8.15 2.84
N TYR A 148 9.23 8.35 3.98
CA TYR A 148 8.72 9.10 5.12
C TYR A 148 9.61 10.30 5.43
N GLN A 149 8.98 11.39 5.84
CA GLN A 149 9.64 12.60 6.35
C GLN A 149 9.03 13.00 7.68
N GLU A 150 9.82 13.04 8.73
CA GLU A 150 9.41 13.64 9.99
C GLU A 150 9.95 15.08 10.11
N PRO A 151 9.26 15.97 10.88
CA PRO A 151 9.75 17.32 11.10
C PRO A 151 11.17 17.33 11.69
N ASN A 152 12.04 18.15 11.14
CA ASN A 152 13.44 18.32 11.57
C ASN A 152 14.31 17.04 11.59
N LYS A 153 13.88 15.96 10.93
CA LYS A 153 14.67 14.72 10.78
C LYS A 153 15.06 14.49 9.32
N HIS A 154 16.01 13.58 9.12
CA HIS A 154 16.32 13.08 7.79
C HIS A 154 15.20 12.18 7.29
N PRO A 155 14.84 12.25 6.00
CA PRO A 155 13.90 11.31 5.42
C PRO A 155 14.47 9.89 5.44
N PHE A 156 13.58 8.91 5.49
CA PHE A 156 13.94 7.50 5.42
C PHE A 156 12.99 6.73 4.52
N VAL A 157 13.45 5.58 4.06
CA VAL A 157 12.68 4.68 3.20
C VAL A 157 12.40 3.40 3.96
N TYR A 158 11.13 3.01 3.99
CA TYR A 158 10.69 1.74 4.55
C TYR A 158 10.31 0.79 3.41
N MET A 159 10.96 -0.37 3.34
CA MET A 159 10.65 -1.35 2.30
C MET A 159 9.43 -2.16 2.68
N VAL A 160 8.43 -2.21 1.78
CA VAL A 160 7.15 -2.88 2.01
C VAL A 160 6.82 -3.80 0.85
N ALA A 161 6.48 -5.05 1.16
CA ALA A 161 5.89 -5.97 0.20
C ALA A 161 4.36 -5.77 0.17
N LYS A 162 3.77 -5.64 -1.02
CA LYS A 162 2.32 -5.43 -1.20
C LYS A 162 1.73 -6.47 -2.15
N ARG A 163 0.52 -6.93 -1.84
CA ARG A 163 -0.27 -7.79 -2.75
C ARG A 163 -0.94 -6.99 -3.88
N ASN A 164 -1.23 -5.73 -3.64
CA ASN A 164 -1.77 -4.82 -4.65
C ASN A 164 -0.67 -4.06 -5.38
N LYS A 165 -1.02 -3.50 -6.55
CA LYS A 165 -0.14 -2.65 -7.36
C LYS A 165 -0.32 -1.15 -7.07
N SER A 166 -1.09 -0.81 -6.02
CA SER A 166 -1.40 0.58 -5.68
C SER A 166 -0.19 1.27 -5.05
N SER A 167 0.13 2.45 -5.57
CA SER A 167 1.07 3.38 -4.95
C SER A 167 0.42 4.20 -3.82
N ASN A 168 -0.89 4.12 -3.64
CA ASN A 168 -1.57 4.77 -2.51
C ASN A 168 -1.40 3.94 -1.25
N ILE A 169 -0.75 4.51 -0.23
CA ILE A 169 -0.53 3.84 1.06
C ILE A 169 -1.82 3.60 1.84
N GLU A 170 -2.84 4.42 1.62
CA GLU A 170 -4.16 4.29 2.25
C GLU A 170 -5.02 3.17 1.62
N ASP A 171 -4.63 2.69 0.44
CA ASP A 171 -5.31 1.60 -0.24
C ASP A 171 -4.87 0.25 0.35
N GLN A 172 -5.59 -0.21 1.36
CA GLN A 172 -5.29 -1.41 2.12
C GLN A 172 -6.48 -2.40 2.06
N PRO A 173 -6.68 -3.06 0.91
CA PRO A 173 -7.73 -4.05 0.77
C PRO A 173 -7.50 -5.25 1.71
N ILE A 174 -8.56 -6.02 1.95
CA ILE A 174 -8.43 -7.35 2.54
C ILE A 174 -7.95 -8.26 1.43
N ASN A 175 -6.81 -8.92 1.63
CA ASN A 175 -6.14 -9.67 0.57
C ASN A 175 -6.45 -11.16 0.61
N ALA A 176 -6.67 -11.73 1.81
CA ALA A 176 -6.72 -13.17 1.97
C ALA A 176 -7.67 -13.61 3.09
N VAL A 177 -8.01 -14.88 3.06
CA VAL A 177 -8.66 -15.62 4.13
C VAL A 177 -7.72 -16.67 4.69
N VAL A 178 -7.85 -16.95 5.99
CA VAL A 178 -7.19 -18.05 6.71
C VAL A 178 -8.28 -18.88 7.34
N ILE A 179 -8.36 -20.15 7.04
CA ILE A 179 -9.50 -20.99 7.37
C ILE A 179 -9.18 -21.89 8.55
N CYS A 180 -9.87 -21.69 9.66
CA CYS A 180 -9.85 -22.56 10.81
C CYS A 180 -10.97 -23.62 10.63
N ALA A 181 -10.65 -24.72 9.98
CA ALA A 181 -11.60 -25.78 9.68
C ALA A 181 -11.56 -26.88 10.74
N VAL A 182 -12.71 -27.19 11.30
CA VAL A 182 -12.88 -28.23 12.29
C VAL A 182 -13.99 -29.23 11.88
N ASP A 183 -13.80 -30.50 12.16
CA ASP A 183 -14.85 -31.49 12.14
C ASP A 183 -15.29 -31.72 13.61
N LYS A 184 -16.40 -31.06 13.99
CA LYS A 184 -16.91 -31.11 15.35
C LYS A 184 -17.44 -32.51 15.72
N ALA A 185 -17.94 -33.26 14.73
CA ALA A 185 -18.50 -34.58 14.96
C ALA A 185 -17.43 -35.59 15.40
N ASN A 186 -16.20 -35.44 14.87
CA ASN A 186 -15.08 -36.33 15.12
C ASN A 186 -13.97 -35.69 15.97
N ASP A 187 -14.15 -34.45 16.47
CA ASP A 187 -13.17 -33.69 17.25
C ASP A 187 -11.80 -33.60 16.56
N LYS A 188 -11.79 -33.17 15.29
CA LYS A 188 -10.58 -33.04 14.48
C LYS A 188 -10.40 -31.65 13.92
N PHE A 189 -9.15 -31.28 13.70
CA PHE A 189 -8.73 -30.01 13.08
C PHE A 189 -8.07 -30.32 11.74
N LEU A 190 -8.36 -29.49 10.70
CA LEU A 190 -7.77 -29.63 9.39
C LEU A 190 -6.45 -28.88 9.31
N ILE A 191 -5.39 -29.59 8.93
CA ILE A 191 -4.05 -29.06 8.67
C ILE A 191 -3.71 -29.28 7.20
N THR A 192 -3.08 -28.30 6.59
CA THR A 192 -2.40 -28.42 5.31
C THR A 192 -0.89 -28.52 5.52
N ARG A 193 -0.22 -29.18 4.59
CA ARG A 193 1.24 -29.21 4.46
C ARG A 193 1.60 -28.70 3.09
N GLU A 194 2.11 -27.48 3.00
CA GLU A 194 2.40 -26.81 1.77
C GLU A 194 3.88 -26.50 1.62
N PHE A 195 4.44 -26.70 0.41
CA PHE A 195 5.79 -26.28 0.11
C PHE A 195 5.83 -24.77 -0.15
N ARG A 196 6.41 -24.01 0.79
CA ARG A 196 6.54 -22.56 0.69
C ARG A 196 7.90 -22.15 0.12
N TYR A 197 7.91 -21.65 -1.11
CA TYR A 197 9.13 -21.28 -1.84
C TYR A 197 9.95 -20.21 -1.11
N ALA A 198 9.30 -19.26 -0.41
CA ALA A 198 9.98 -18.20 0.33
C ALA A 198 10.92 -18.71 1.43
N VAL A 199 10.61 -19.86 2.03
CA VAL A 199 11.42 -20.49 3.09
C VAL A 199 12.06 -21.81 2.63
N ASN A 200 11.75 -22.26 1.42
CA ASN A 200 12.25 -23.50 0.80
C ASN A 200 12.00 -24.74 1.69
N LYS A 201 10.80 -24.83 2.28
CA LYS A 201 10.40 -25.91 3.19
C LYS A 201 8.92 -26.22 3.06
N THR A 202 8.54 -27.43 3.40
CA THR A 202 7.13 -27.79 3.65
C THR A 202 6.74 -27.33 5.03
N ILE A 203 5.66 -26.56 5.13
CA ILE A 203 5.18 -25.88 6.33
C ILE A 203 3.81 -26.43 6.71
N PHE A 204 3.57 -26.64 8.02
CA PHE A 204 2.24 -26.89 8.55
C PHE A 204 1.44 -25.58 8.59
N GLU A 205 0.31 -25.58 7.90
CA GLU A 205 -0.57 -24.42 7.80
C GLU A 205 -2.04 -24.83 7.98
N THR A 206 -2.92 -23.87 7.98
CA THR A 206 -4.36 -24.05 7.76
C THR A 206 -4.66 -23.64 6.34
N PRO A 207 -5.73 -24.16 5.70
CA PRO A 207 -6.14 -23.70 4.38
C PRO A 207 -6.25 -22.18 4.32
N ALA A 208 -5.76 -21.56 3.24
CA ALA A 208 -5.71 -20.11 3.11
C ALA A 208 -5.50 -19.69 1.67
N GLY A 209 -6.24 -18.69 1.20
CA GLY A 209 -6.05 -18.17 -0.14
C GLY A 209 -6.46 -16.73 -0.31
N LEU A 210 -6.33 -16.21 -1.54
CA LEU A 210 -6.62 -14.83 -1.86
C LEU A 210 -8.13 -14.64 -2.08
N ILE A 211 -8.61 -13.45 -1.75
CA ILE A 211 -9.98 -13.01 -2.04
C ILE A 211 -10.02 -12.45 -3.44
N ASP A 212 -10.87 -12.97 -4.30
CA ASP A 212 -11.06 -12.49 -5.65
C ASP A 212 -11.81 -11.14 -5.69
N PRO A 213 -11.61 -10.33 -6.75
CA PRO A 213 -12.30 -9.05 -6.90
C PRO A 213 -13.82 -9.18 -6.83
N GLY A 214 -14.44 -8.54 -5.82
CA GLY A 214 -15.89 -8.57 -5.61
C GLY A 214 -16.42 -9.77 -4.82
N GLU A 215 -15.55 -10.67 -4.38
CA GLU A 215 -15.88 -11.81 -3.54
C GLU A 215 -16.02 -11.39 -2.06
N SER A 216 -16.96 -12.01 -1.31
CA SER A 216 -17.03 -11.83 0.14
C SER A 216 -16.04 -12.75 0.86
N ILE A 217 -15.68 -12.40 2.10
CA ILE A 217 -14.77 -13.19 2.94
C ILE A 217 -15.27 -14.64 3.10
N GLU A 218 -16.57 -14.81 3.33
CA GLU A 218 -17.20 -16.14 3.54
C GLU A 218 -17.16 -16.98 2.27
N VAL A 219 -17.44 -16.36 1.10
CA VAL A 219 -17.41 -17.05 -0.20
C VAL A 219 -15.98 -17.48 -0.52
N ALA A 220 -15.01 -16.56 -0.37
CA ALA A 220 -13.59 -16.88 -0.56
C ALA A 220 -13.15 -18.05 0.33
N ALA A 221 -13.54 -18.04 1.61
CA ALA A 221 -13.14 -19.10 2.54
C ALA A 221 -13.70 -20.46 2.15
N LEU A 222 -14.95 -20.54 1.70
CA LEU A 222 -15.56 -21.81 1.27
C LEU A 222 -14.98 -22.28 -0.07
N ARG A 223 -14.69 -21.38 -1.01
CA ARG A 223 -14.04 -21.71 -2.29
C ARG A 223 -12.64 -22.26 -2.05
N GLU A 224 -11.77 -21.54 -1.32
CA GLU A 224 -10.41 -21.96 -1.02
C GLU A 224 -10.38 -23.28 -0.24
N LEU A 225 -11.30 -23.48 0.72
CA LEU A 225 -11.43 -24.75 1.41
C LEU A 225 -11.71 -25.90 0.42
N ALA A 226 -12.63 -25.71 -0.52
CA ALA A 226 -12.97 -26.71 -1.50
C ALA A 226 -11.81 -26.99 -2.46
N GLU A 227 -11.17 -25.96 -2.99
CA GLU A 227 -10.05 -26.05 -3.94
C GLU A 227 -8.83 -26.74 -3.31
N GLU A 228 -8.39 -26.29 -2.14
CA GLU A 228 -7.21 -26.85 -1.47
C GLU A 228 -7.43 -28.21 -0.82
N THR A 229 -8.67 -28.54 -0.43
CA THR A 229 -8.89 -29.71 0.43
C THR A 229 -9.91 -30.71 -0.11
N GLY A 230 -10.69 -30.31 -1.11
CA GLY A 230 -11.79 -31.13 -1.66
C GLY A 230 -13.05 -31.18 -0.79
N TYR A 231 -13.12 -30.48 0.36
CA TYR A 231 -14.30 -30.46 1.21
C TYR A 231 -15.24 -29.33 0.82
N THR A 232 -16.41 -29.66 0.30
CA THR A 232 -17.44 -28.72 -0.17
C THR A 232 -18.61 -28.59 0.80
N LYS A 233 -18.83 -29.56 1.70
CA LYS A 233 -19.87 -29.55 2.74
C LYS A 233 -19.34 -28.85 3.99
N ALA A 234 -19.44 -27.53 4.03
CA ALA A 234 -18.88 -26.73 5.11
C ALA A 234 -19.79 -25.56 5.46
N THR A 235 -19.78 -25.14 6.72
CA THR A 235 -20.56 -24.02 7.24
C THR A 235 -19.68 -23.05 7.96
N VAL A 236 -19.70 -21.76 7.54
CA VAL A 236 -19.02 -20.69 8.25
C VAL A 236 -19.71 -20.44 9.58
N THR A 237 -18.97 -20.53 10.68
CA THR A 237 -19.48 -20.36 12.05
C THR A 237 -19.09 -19.00 12.64
N LYS A 238 -17.95 -18.42 12.20
CA LYS A 238 -17.45 -17.14 12.68
C LYS A 238 -16.46 -16.53 11.69
N VAL A 239 -16.51 -15.21 11.54
CA VAL A 239 -15.52 -14.43 10.79
C VAL A 239 -14.91 -13.41 11.72
N LEU A 240 -13.57 -13.34 11.81
CA LEU A 240 -12.88 -12.30 12.55
C LEU A 240 -12.64 -11.08 11.64
N PRO A 241 -12.60 -9.87 12.22
CA PRO A 241 -12.17 -8.69 11.49
C PRO A 241 -10.78 -8.89 10.87
N PRO A 242 -10.51 -8.30 9.70
CA PRO A 242 -9.20 -8.42 9.06
C PRO A 242 -8.07 -7.88 9.93
N SER A 243 -6.97 -8.62 9.96
CA SER A 243 -5.74 -8.24 10.67
C SER A 243 -4.53 -8.30 9.76
N TYR A 244 -3.46 -7.59 10.11
CA TYR A 244 -2.23 -7.59 9.33
C TYR A 244 -1.45 -8.89 9.50
N SER A 245 -0.88 -9.39 8.40
CA SER A 245 -0.09 -10.62 8.36
C SER A 245 1.27 -10.47 9.02
N SER A 246 1.98 -9.38 8.68
CA SER A 246 3.29 -9.07 9.24
C SER A 246 3.56 -7.56 9.13
N VAL A 247 3.19 -6.80 10.15
CA VAL A 247 3.21 -5.32 10.17
C VAL A 247 4.59 -4.69 9.93
N GLY A 248 5.66 -5.45 10.12
CA GLY A 248 7.02 -5.00 9.88
C GLY A 248 7.53 -5.21 8.45
N MET A 249 6.77 -5.87 7.58
CA MET A 249 7.25 -6.25 6.23
C MET A 249 6.22 -6.01 5.12
N THR A 250 4.93 -6.09 5.44
CA THR A 250 3.86 -6.05 4.45
C THR A 250 2.63 -5.32 4.98
N ASN A 251 1.86 -4.75 4.08
CA ASN A 251 0.52 -4.24 4.35
C ASN A 251 -0.57 -5.29 4.11
N GLU A 252 -0.22 -6.55 3.86
CA GLU A 252 -1.17 -7.64 3.65
C GLU A 252 -2.10 -7.80 4.86
N ARG A 253 -3.39 -7.87 4.59
CA ARG A 253 -4.45 -8.12 5.57
C ARG A 253 -5.18 -9.40 5.25
N ALA A 254 -5.43 -10.22 6.26
CA ALA A 254 -6.20 -11.45 6.13
C ALA A 254 -7.28 -11.55 7.22
N SER A 255 -8.38 -12.21 6.88
CA SER A 255 -9.46 -12.53 7.80
C SER A 255 -9.40 -13.98 8.21
N VAL A 256 -9.53 -14.29 9.50
CA VAL A 256 -9.66 -15.67 9.97
C VAL A 256 -11.13 -16.07 9.94
N VAL A 257 -11.42 -17.18 9.27
CA VAL A 257 -12.78 -17.73 9.10
C VAL A 257 -12.85 -19.11 9.76
N PHE A 258 -13.74 -19.27 10.74
CA PHE A 258 -14.00 -20.55 11.40
C PHE A 258 -15.07 -21.30 10.64
N VAL A 259 -14.78 -22.55 10.31
CA VAL A 259 -15.63 -23.39 9.48
C VAL A 259 -15.84 -24.73 10.13
N ASP A 260 -17.09 -25.20 10.21
CA ASP A 260 -17.45 -26.57 10.58
C ASP A 260 -17.64 -27.40 9.30
N VAL A 261 -16.91 -28.49 9.18
CA VAL A 261 -16.82 -29.31 7.96
C VAL A 261 -17.48 -30.65 8.17
N ASP A 262 -18.39 -31.03 7.27
CA ASP A 262 -18.90 -32.39 7.15
C ASP A 262 -17.93 -33.21 6.29
N THR A 263 -17.19 -34.13 6.94
CA THR A 263 -16.17 -34.96 6.29
C THR A 263 -16.72 -36.22 5.60
N SER A 264 -18.05 -36.34 5.48
CA SER A 264 -18.71 -37.50 4.85
C SER A 264 -18.40 -37.65 3.35
N GLU A 265 -18.04 -36.54 2.67
CA GLU A 265 -17.69 -36.51 1.24
C GLU A 265 -16.48 -35.62 1.03
N GLN A 266 -15.53 -36.10 0.23
CA GLN A 266 -14.37 -35.33 -0.24
C GLN A 266 -14.25 -35.48 -1.74
N GLN A 267 -14.05 -34.38 -2.45
CA GLN A 267 -13.77 -34.32 -3.89
C GLN A 267 -12.26 -34.26 -4.13
N GLU A 268 -11.86 -34.29 -5.39
CA GLU A 268 -10.47 -34.03 -5.76
C GLU A 268 -10.12 -32.56 -5.49
N GLN A 269 -8.87 -32.29 -5.12
CA GLN A 269 -8.35 -30.94 -4.95
C GLN A 269 -8.20 -30.25 -6.31
N GLU A 270 -8.44 -28.95 -6.39
CA GLU A 270 -8.28 -28.11 -7.59
C GLU A 270 -7.11 -27.13 -7.37
N LEU A 271 -5.88 -27.66 -7.30
CA LEU A 271 -4.68 -26.87 -7.00
C LEU A 271 -4.14 -26.14 -8.21
N GLY A 272 -3.60 -24.96 -8.01
CA GLY A 272 -2.86 -24.20 -9.00
C GLY A 272 -1.52 -24.86 -9.40
N ASP A 273 -0.95 -24.48 -10.54
CA ASP A 273 0.25 -25.10 -11.12
C ASP A 273 1.47 -25.12 -10.19
N THR A 274 1.56 -24.16 -9.27
CA THR A 274 2.67 -24.02 -8.31
C THR A 274 2.35 -24.51 -6.93
N GLU A 275 1.12 -24.92 -6.65
CA GLU A 275 0.67 -25.36 -5.35
C GLU A 275 0.98 -26.84 -5.14
N ARG A 276 1.49 -27.15 -3.96
CA ARG A 276 1.79 -28.52 -3.51
C ARG A 276 1.29 -28.67 -2.10
N ILE A 277 0.01 -29.00 -1.97
CA ILE A 277 -0.74 -29.04 -0.72
C ILE A 277 -1.19 -30.48 -0.42
N GLU A 278 -0.79 -30.99 0.74
CA GLU A 278 -1.30 -32.22 1.34
C GLU A 278 -2.21 -31.83 2.51
N THR A 279 -3.34 -32.51 2.66
CA THR A 279 -4.31 -32.23 3.72
C THR A 279 -4.37 -33.37 4.73
N GLN A 280 -4.55 -33.04 5.99
CA GLN A 280 -4.65 -34.01 7.08
C GLN A 280 -5.62 -33.55 8.18
N TRP A 281 -6.56 -34.41 8.57
CA TRP A 281 -7.34 -34.23 9.79
C TRP A 281 -6.55 -34.74 10.99
N VAL A 282 -6.28 -33.87 11.94
CA VAL A 282 -5.49 -34.20 13.13
C VAL A 282 -6.36 -34.27 14.39
N SER A 283 -6.05 -35.24 15.23
CA SER A 283 -6.56 -35.33 16.59
C SER A 283 -5.84 -34.31 17.51
N ARG A 284 -6.37 -34.12 18.72
CA ARG A 284 -5.72 -33.25 19.73
C ARG A 284 -4.31 -33.70 20.09
N ALA A 285 -4.06 -35.01 20.14
CA ALA A 285 -2.72 -35.55 20.41
C ALA A 285 -1.74 -35.25 19.26
N GLU A 286 -2.15 -35.42 18.00
CA GLU A 286 -1.34 -35.08 16.83
C GLU A 286 -1.08 -33.56 16.72
N ALA A 287 -2.09 -32.72 17.01
CA ALA A 287 -1.95 -31.27 17.05
C ALA A 287 -0.89 -30.85 18.10
N GLN A 288 -0.83 -31.47 19.27
CA GLN A 288 0.21 -31.21 20.27
C GLN A 288 1.61 -31.57 19.76
N LEU A 289 1.76 -32.60 18.92
CA LEU A 289 3.04 -32.94 18.30
C LEU A 289 3.42 -31.92 17.21
N ILE A 290 2.46 -31.48 16.38
CA ILE A 290 2.67 -30.50 15.35
C ILE A 290 3.12 -29.16 15.95
N LEU A 291 2.60 -28.75 17.10
CA LEU A 291 3.01 -27.55 17.82
C LEU A 291 4.49 -27.53 18.25
N GLN A 292 5.15 -28.72 18.29
CA GLN A 292 6.59 -28.82 18.56
C GLN A 292 7.45 -28.69 17.31
N SER A 293 6.84 -28.59 16.12
CA SER A 293 7.55 -28.43 14.85
C SER A 293 8.06 -27.00 14.67
N GLU A 294 9.29 -26.87 14.17
CA GLU A 294 9.83 -25.60 13.71
C GLU A 294 9.27 -25.17 12.33
N ASN A 295 8.65 -26.10 11.60
CA ASN A 295 8.08 -25.87 10.28
C ASN A 295 6.55 -25.68 10.36
N ILE A 296 6.12 -24.71 11.15
CA ILE A 296 4.71 -24.35 11.33
C ILE A 296 4.52 -22.85 11.15
N ALA A 297 3.44 -22.46 10.47
CA ALA A 297 3.09 -21.03 10.34
C ALA A 297 2.55 -20.50 11.69
N GLY A 298 2.95 -19.26 12.04
CA GLY A 298 2.60 -18.67 13.34
C GLY A 298 1.09 -18.55 13.57
N ARG A 299 0.29 -18.27 12.52
CA ARG A 299 -1.18 -18.26 12.63
C ARG A 299 -1.74 -19.63 12.93
N THR A 300 -1.27 -20.66 12.25
CA THR A 300 -1.65 -22.05 12.48
C THR A 300 -1.33 -22.49 13.90
N GLN A 301 -0.16 -22.11 14.40
CA GLN A 301 0.25 -22.39 15.78
C GLN A 301 -0.76 -21.81 16.78
N LEU A 302 -1.19 -20.56 16.60
CA LEU A 302 -2.16 -19.91 17.48
C LEU A 302 -3.57 -20.52 17.37
N LEU A 303 -4.02 -20.88 16.15
CA LEU A 303 -5.32 -21.51 15.93
C LEU A 303 -5.37 -22.91 16.54
N LEU A 304 -4.31 -23.70 16.42
CA LEU A 304 -4.21 -25.01 17.10
C LEU A 304 -4.24 -24.88 18.62
N LEU A 305 -3.51 -23.92 19.18
CA LEU A 305 -3.53 -23.65 20.64
C LEU A 305 -4.93 -23.27 21.11
N GLN A 306 -5.64 -22.41 20.36
CA GLN A 306 -7.02 -22.03 20.68
C GLN A 306 -7.94 -23.24 20.64
N TRP A 307 -7.91 -24.04 19.57
CA TRP A 307 -8.75 -25.23 19.44
C TRP A 307 -8.49 -26.27 20.55
N LEU A 308 -7.22 -26.47 20.92
CA LEU A 308 -6.86 -27.36 22.04
C LEU A 308 -7.39 -26.85 23.39
N ALA A 309 -7.42 -25.54 23.60
CA ALA A 309 -7.95 -24.95 24.83
C ALA A 309 -9.48 -25.06 24.94
N GLU A 310 -10.22 -24.98 23.84
CA GLU A 310 -11.70 -25.13 23.81
C GLU A 310 -12.20 -26.49 24.21
N GLY A 311 -11.36 -27.54 24.16
CA GLY A 311 -11.73 -28.93 24.55
C GLY A 311 -11.46 -29.29 26.03
N VAL A 312 -11.04 -28.32 26.85
CA VAL A 312 -10.70 -28.54 28.28
C VAL A 312 -11.83 -28.08 29.22
N SER A 313 -13.01 -27.72 28.68
CA SER A 313 -14.18 -27.28 29.49
C SER A 313 -15.16 -28.41 29.80
#